data_035c5827247febd4414fded163b88050
#
_entry.id   035c5827247febd4414fded163b88050
#
_cell.length_a   1.000
_cell.length_b   1.000
_cell.length_c   1.000
_cell.angle_alpha   90.00
_cell.angle_beta   90.00
_cell.angle_gamma   90.00
#
_symmetry.space_group_name_H-M   'P 1'
#
loop_
_entity.id
_entity.type
_entity.pdbx_description
1 polymer ?
#
loop_
_entity_poly.entity_id
_entity_poly.type
_entity_poly.pdbx_seq_one_letter_code
_entity_poly.pdbx_strand_id
1 'polypeptide(L)'
;MGIKSMPGNPYDGHTLPSAVAQIQALTNRSPKAVFVDRGYRSITVPGVIIWRSGQKRGVTPSIKKAIHRRSAIEPAIGHMKNDGRLRRNWLKGTLGDALHAMLCGAGHNLRMILRAIRLFYGQCFASQLQLLVAAIQQYLNIVRFNLLKIA
;
A
#
# COMPACT_ATOMS: atom_id res chain seq x y z
N MET A 1 -1.66 4.78 3.66
CA MET A 1 -1.42 4.05 4.92
C MET A 1 -1.55 5.03 6.08
N GLY A 2 -2.30 4.68 7.14
CA GLY A 2 -2.32 5.42 8.39
C GLY A 2 -1.22 4.94 9.34
N ILE A 3 -0.66 5.84 10.14
CA ILE A 3 0.33 5.52 11.16
C ILE A 3 -0.04 6.25 12.45
N LYS A 4 0.20 5.61 13.60
CA LYS A 4 -0.04 6.20 14.91
C LYS A 4 1.07 5.78 15.86
N SER A 5 1.62 6.73 16.57
CA SER A 5 2.54 6.46 17.69
C SER A 5 1.75 6.21 18.95
N MET A 6 2.18 5.25 19.74
CA MET A 6 1.62 4.95 21.06
C MET A 6 2.72 5.12 22.10
N PRO A 7 2.45 5.81 23.21
CA PRO A 7 3.43 5.94 24.28
C PRO A 7 3.67 4.60 24.99
N GLY A 8 4.91 4.33 25.34
CA GLY A 8 5.32 3.07 25.98
C GLY A 8 5.29 1.89 25.02
N ASN A 9 5.06 0.71 25.56
CA ASN A 9 4.92 -0.54 24.80
C ASN A 9 3.59 -1.22 25.16
N PRO A 10 2.43 -0.66 24.73
CA PRO A 10 1.14 -1.24 25.04
C PRO A 10 0.97 -2.61 24.37
N TYR A 11 0.21 -3.49 25.05
CA TYR A 11 -0.18 -4.76 24.44
C TYR A 11 -0.97 -4.51 23.15
N ASP A 12 -0.60 -5.20 22.08
CA ASP A 12 -1.15 -5.00 20.71
C ASP A 12 -2.68 -4.96 20.69
N GLY A 13 -3.29 -5.80 21.45
CA GLY A 13 -4.74 -5.86 21.52
C GLY A 13 -5.38 -4.55 21.96
N HIS A 14 -4.82 -3.85 22.93
CA HIS A 14 -5.36 -2.58 23.43
C HIS A 14 -5.26 -1.45 22.38
N THR A 15 -4.41 -1.63 21.36
CA THR A 15 -4.23 -0.62 20.30
C THR A 15 -5.31 -0.69 19.23
N LEU A 16 -6.00 -1.84 19.09
CA LEU A 16 -6.95 -2.07 18.00
C LEU A 16 -8.15 -1.10 17.99
N PRO A 17 -8.83 -0.81 19.10
CA PRO A 17 -9.95 0.14 19.09
C PRO A 17 -9.51 1.52 18.61
N SER A 18 -8.34 1.99 19.04
CA SER A 18 -7.81 3.30 18.63
C SER A 18 -7.36 3.31 17.16
N ALA A 19 -6.88 2.19 16.63
CA ALA A 19 -6.56 2.06 15.20
C ALA A 19 -7.83 2.08 14.33
N VAL A 20 -8.90 1.40 14.78
CA VAL A 20 -10.20 1.42 14.09
C VAL A 20 -10.80 2.83 14.10
N ALA A 21 -10.76 3.53 15.22
CA ALA A 21 -11.20 4.92 15.32
C ALA A 21 -10.40 5.85 14.38
N GLN A 22 -9.08 5.65 14.27
CA GLN A 22 -8.25 6.39 13.32
C GLN A 22 -8.66 6.12 11.87
N ILE A 23 -8.92 4.86 11.50
CA ILE A 23 -9.39 4.50 10.15
C ILE A 23 -10.70 5.22 9.85
N GLN A 24 -11.65 5.21 10.80
CA GLN A 24 -12.93 5.89 10.65
C GLN A 24 -12.76 7.39 10.47
N ALA A 25 -11.88 8.03 11.26
CA ALA A 25 -11.60 9.45 11.14
C ALA A 25 -10.96 9.83 9.80
N LEU A 26 -10.05 8.98 9.28
CA LEU A 26 -9.34 9.25 8.02
C LEU A 26 -10.17 8.95 6.76
N THR A 27 -11.12 8.02 6.85
CA THR A 27 -11.84 7.52 5.66
C THR A 27 -13.34 7.81 5.67
N ASN A 28 -13.86 8.33 6.77
CA ASN A 28 -15.31 8.47 7.05
C ASN A 28 -16.08 7.13 6.88
N ARG A 29 -15.38 6.01 7.04
CA ARG A 29 -15.97 4.66 6.90
C ARG A 29 -15.53 3.78 8.06
N SER A 30 -16.49 3.06 8.65
CA SER A 30 -16.18 2.02 9.64
C SER A 30 -15.84 0.71 8.93
N PRO A 31 -14.70 0.07 9.25
CA PRO A 31 -14.35 -1.21 8.65
C PRO A 31 -15.31 -2.30 9.14
N LYS A 32 -15.87 -3.09 8.22
CA LYS A 32 -16.70 -4.25 8.57
C LYS A 32 -15.88 -5.41 9.14
N ALA A 33 -14.63 -5.54 8.71
CA ALA A 33 -13.71 -6.58 9.17
C ALA A 33 -12.28 -6.06 9.21
N VAL A 34 -11.50 -6.55 10.16
CA VAL A 34 -10.06 -6.29 10.28
C VAL A 34 -9.29 -7.61 10.34
N PHE A 35 -8.11 -7.61 9.75
CA PHE A 35 -7.21 -8.75 9.71
C PHE A 35 -5.98 -8.43 10.56
N VAL A 36 -5.82 -9.16 11.66
CA VAL A 36 -4.79 -8.88 12.67
C VAL A 36 -3.86 -10.07 12.88
N ASP A 37 -2.77 -9.83 13.59
CA ASP A 37 -1.82 -10.88 13.95
C ASP A 37 -2.33 -11.75 15.12
N ARG A 38 -1.61 -12.81 15.41
CA ARG A 38 -1.92 -13.74 16.53
C ARG A 38 -1.87 -13.06 17.89
N GLY A 39 -1.10 -11.99 18.03
CA GLY A 39 -0.97 -11.19 19.26
C GLY A 39 -2.29 -10.54 19.72
N TYR A 40 -3.21 -10.29 18.82
CA TYR A 40 -4.50 -9.65 19.11
C TYR A 40 -5.52 -10.67 19.67
N ARG A 41 -5.27 -11.21 20.85
CA ARG A 41 -6.17 -12.16 21.52
C ARG A 41 -7.16 -11.41 22.41
N SER A 42 -8.34 -12.03 22.61
CA SER A 42 -9.37 -11.60 23.57
C SER A 42 -9.87 -10.16 23.41
N ILE A 43 -9.81 -9.59 22.20
CA ILE A 43 -10.28 -8.25 21.91
C ILE A 43 -11.44 -8.30 20.96
N THR A 44 -12.46 -7.53 21.31
CA THR A 44 -13.65 -7.29 20.50
C THR A 44 -13.77 -5.79 20.26
N VAL A 45 -14.15 -5.41 19.03
CA VAL A 45 -14.51 -4.04 18.68
C VAL A 45 -15.96 -4.06 18.21
N PRO A 46 -16.85 -3.28 18.81
CA PRO A 46 -18.27 -3.28 18.43
C PRO A 46 -18.43 -3.03 16.93
N GLY A 47 -19.24 -3.86 16.27
CA GLY A 47 -19.54 -3.74 14.83
C GLY A 47 -18.42 -4.15 13.88
N VAL A 48 -17.28 -4.68 14.37
CA VAL A 48 -16.13 -5.07 13.55
C VAL A 48 -15.80 -6.56 13.75
N ILE A 49 -15.75 -7.30 12.65
CA ILE A 49 -15.32 -8.71 12.67
C ILE A 49 -13.80 -8.77 12.68
N ILE A 50 -13.23 -9.48 13.66
CA ILE A 50 -11.77 -9.59 13.79
C ILE A 50 -11.31 -10.97 13.32
N TRP A 51 -10.52 -10.99 12.24
CA TRP A 51 -9.88 -12.19 11.70
C TRP A 51 -8.42 -12.23 12.11
N ARG A 52 -8.00 -13.33 12.75
CA ARG A 52 -6.64 -13.50 13.26
C ARG A 52 -5.82 -14.41 12.35
N SER A 53 -4.56 -14.08 12.21
CA SER A 53 -3.60 -14.96 11.51
C SER A 53 -3.54 -16.32 12.18
N GLY A 54 -3.66 -17.41 11.38
CA GLY A 54 -3.69 -18.78 11.88
C GLY A 54 -5.03 -19.28 12.41
N GLN A 55 -6.12 -18.49 12.33
CA GLN A 55 -7.46 -18.95 12.66
C GLN A 55 -7.91 -20.02 11.66
N LYS A 56 -8.42 -21.17 12.18
CA LYS A 56 -8.88 -22.28 11.35
C LYS A 56 -10.42 -22.35 11.25
N ARG A 57 -11.14 -21.98 12.35
CA ARG A 57 -12.61 -22.09 12.41
C ARG A 57 -13.28 -20.89 11.74
N GLY A 58 -14.33 -21.14 10.97
CA GLY A 58 -15.14 -20.09 10.31
C GLY A 58 -14.46 -19.37 9.16
N VAL A 59 -13.32 -19.88 8.66
CA VAL A 59 -12.52 -19.24 7.61
C VAL A 59 -12.86 -19.83 6.26
N THR A 60 -13.51 -19.04 5.40
CA THR A 60 -13.75 -19.39 3.99
C THR A 60 -12.46 -19.20 3.15
N PRO A 61 -12.38 -19.77 1.93
CA PRO A 61 -11.24 -19.55 1.04
C PRO A 61 -10.94 -18.07 0.76
N SER A 62 -11.97 -17.24 0.62
CA SER A 62 -11.84 -15.79 0.42
C SER A 62 -11.23 -15.09 1.65
N ILE A 63 -11.69 -15.46 2.85
CA ILE A 63 -11.14 -14.94 4.11
C ILE A 63 -9.69 -15.40 4.28
N LYS A 64 -9.37 -16.65 3.95
CA LYS A 64 -7.99 -17.18 3.98
C LYS A 64 -7.07 -16.37 3.05
N LYS A 65 -7.54 -16.05 1.85
CA LYS A 65 -6.81 -15.19 0.91
C LYS A 65 -6.58 -13.78 1.47
N ALA A 66 -7.59 -13.21 2.14
CA ALA A 66 -7.48 -11.89 2.78
C ALA A 66 -6.51 -11.90 3.97
N ILE A 67 -6.54 -12.94 4.80
CA ILE A 67 -5.55 -13.14 5.89
C ILE A 67 -4.12 -13.22 5.31
N HIS A 68 -3.94 -13.93 4.19
CA HIS A 68 -2.63 -14.04 3.54
C HIS A 68 -2.16 -12.70 2.96
N ARG A 69 -3.07 -11.88 2.41
CA ARG A 69 -2.74 -10.53 1.91
C ARG A 69 -2.18 -9.61 2.99
N ARG A 70 -2.47 -9.86 4.27
CA ARG A 70 -1.88 -9.13 5.38
C ARG A 70 -0.35 -9.23 5.40
N SER A 71 0.22 -10.36 4.96
CA SER A 71 1.68 -10.52 4.88
C SER A 71 2.36 -9.49 3.97
N ALA A 72 1.61 -8.86 3.05
CA ALA A 72 2.12 -7.75 2.23
C ALA A 72 2.44 -6.48 3.05
N ILE A 73 1.98 -6.39 4.30
CA ILE A 73 2.30 -5.27 5.20
C ILE A 73 3.75 -5.37 5.71
N GLU A 74 4.27 -6.58 5.88
CA GLU A 74 5.62 -6.80 6.42
C GLU A 74 6.72 -6.19 5.55
N PRO A 75 6.76 -6.40 4.21
CA PRO A 75 7.67 -5.68 3.33
C PRO A 75 7.50 -4.16 3.40
N ALA A 76 6.26 -3.66 3.47
CA ALA A 76 6.01 -2.22 3.58
C ALA A 76 6.60 -1.63 4.86
N ILE A 77 6.43 -2.32 6.01
CA ILE A 77 7.06 -1.94 7.28
C ILE A 77 8.58 -2.02 7.17
N GLY A 78 9.13 -3.05 6.51
CA GLY A 78 10.55 -3.20 6.23
C GLY A 78 11.11 -1.99 5.48
N HIS A 79 10.47 -1.58 4.40
CA HIS A 79 10.83 -0.38 3.65
C HIS A 79 10.70 0.90 4.47
N MET A 80 9.66 1.04 5.30
CA MET A 80 9.54 2.19 6.18
C MET A 80 10.68 2.25 7.22
N LYS A 81 11.10 1.10 7.77
CA LYS A 81 12.20 1.02 8.72
C LYS A 81 13.56 1.36 8.09
N ASN A 82 13.84 0.84 6.90
CA ASN A 82 15.12 0.97 6.23
C ASN A 82 15.20 2.27 5.40
N ASP A 83 14.33 2.41 4.42
CA ASP A 83 14.36 3.53 3.46
C ASP A 83 13.67 4.77 4.03
N GLY A 84 12.67 4.57 4.89
CA GLY A 84 11.88 5.62 5.54
C GLY A 84 12.45 6.11 6.87
N ARG A 85 13.58 5.54 7.33
CA ARG A 85 14.25 5.86 8.59
C ARG A 85 13.38 5.68 9.87
N LEU A 86 12.27 4.94 9.79
CA LEU A 86 11.40 4.70 10.93
C LEU A 86 12.12 3.96 12.09
N ARG A 87 13.20 3.25 11.77
CA ARG A 87 14.02 2.50 12.75
C ARG A 87 14.80 3.40 13.70
N ARG A 88 15.10 4.64 13.31
CA ARG A 88 15.97 5.54 14.06
C ARG A 88 15.33 6.91 14.22
N ASN A 89 14.82 7.17 15.40
CA ASN A 89 14.27 8.48 15.75
C ASN A 89 15.38 9.39 16.32
N TRP A 90 15.49 10.60 15.78
CA TRP A 90 16.37 11.64 16.32
C TRP A 90 15.61 12.68 17.15
N LEU A 91 14.27 12.69 17.04
CA LEU A 91 13.44 13.57 17.83
C LEU A 91 13.23 12.97 19.22
N LYS A 92 13.23 13.82 20.24
CA LYS A 92 13.09 13.38 21.65
C LYS A 92 11.67 13.58 22.17
N GLY A 93 11.29 12.73 23.11
CA GLY A 93 10.00 12.79 23.80
C GLY A 93 8.82 12.27 23.00
N THR A 94 7.67 12.16 23.65
CA THR A 94 6.43 11.59 23.07
C THR A 94 5.94 12.32 21.81
N LEU A 95 6.07 13.65 21.80
CA LEU A 95 5.75 14.47 20.65
C LEU A 95 6.73 14.21 19.49
N GLY A 96 8.03 14.09 19.80
CA GLY A 96 9.05 13.76 18.81
C GLY A 96 8.82 12.40 18.18
N ASP A 97 8.45 11.39 18.98
CA ASP A 97 8.10 10.06 18.50
C ASP A 97 6.87 10.08 17.57
N ALA A 98 5.84 10.84 17.95
CA ALA A 98 4.63 10.99 17.14
C ALA A 98 4.92 11.68 15.81
N LEU A 99 5.65 12.80 15.82
CA LEU A 99 6.05 13.53 14.63
C LEU A 99 6.92 12.69 13.71
N HIS A 100 7.91 11.98 14.26
CA HIS A 100 8.76 11.09 13.48
C HIS A 100 7.95 9.99 12.77
N ALA A 101 7.06 9.32 13.50
CA ALA A 101 6.18 8.31 12.93
C ALA A 101 5.31 8.87 11.80
N MET A 102 4.69 10.05 12.01
CA MET A 102 3.87 10.71 11.00
C MET A 102 4.66 11.08 9.75
N LEU A 103 5.86 11.66 9.90
CA LEU A 103 6.72 12.03 8.78
C LEU A 103 7.18 10.80 7.98
N CYS A 104 7.53 9.71 8.66
CA CYS A 104 7.86 8.45 8.00
C CYS A 104 6.67 7.89 7.20
N GLY A 105 5.46 7.94 7.77
CA GLY A 105 4.23 7.51 7.10
C GLY A 105 3.88 8.39 5.91
N ALA A 106 3.98 9.70 6.05
CA ALA A 106 3.75 10.65 4.95
C ALA A 106 4.75 10.44 3.82
N GLY A 107 6.03 10.28 4.14
CA GLY A 107 7.09 9.99 3.16
C GLY A 107 6.86 8.66 2.44
N HIS A 108 6.37 7.62 3.13
CA HIS A 108 5.99 6.36 2.50
C HIS A 108 4.82 6.55 1.52
N ASN A 109 3.77 7.24 1.94
CA ASN A 109 2.61 7.51 1.08
C ASN A 109 3.00 8.32 -0.16
N LEU A 110 3.85 9.34 -0.01
CA LEU A 110 4.35 10.15 -1.12
C LEU A 110 5.13 9.28 -2.12
N ARG A 111 6.02 8.40 -1.65
CA ARG A 111 6.75 7.45 -2.53
C ARG A 111 5.79 6.53 -3.29
N MET A 112 4.72 6.07 -2.65
CA MET A 112 3.70 5.25 -3.31
C MET A 112 2.98 6.02 -4.43
N ILE A 113 2.62 7.28 -4.18
CA ILE A 113 1.99 8.17 -5.16
C ILE A 113 2.94 8.42 -6.34
N LEU A 114 4.19 8.80 -6.07
CA LEU A 114 5.19 9.04 -7.11
C LEU A 114 5.46 7.79 -7.95
N ARG A 115 5.49 6.62 -7.33
CA ARG A 115 5.61 5.35 -8.06
C ARG A 115 4.41 5.09 -8.98
N ALA A 116 3.19 5.34 -8.52
CA ALA A 116 1.99 5.19 -9.33
C ALA A 116 1.98 6.17 -10.52
N ILE A 117 2.35 7.42 -10.29
CA ILE A 117 2.50 8.47 -11.31
C ILE A 117 3.54 8.04 -12.36
N ARG A 118 4.72 7.60 -11.91
CA ARG A 118 5.79 7.13 -12.82
C ARG A 118 5.33 5.97 -13.71
N LEU A 119 4.60 5.00 -13.15
CA LEU A 119 4.06 3.88 -13.92
C LEU A 119 3.02 4.34 -14.94
N PHE A 120 2.13 5.25 -14.55
CA PHE A 120 1.12 5.83 -15.44
C PHE A 120 1.78 6.56 -16.64
N TYR A 121 2.70 7.49 -16.38
CA TYR A 121 3.40 8.21 -17.44
C TYR A 121 4.27 7.29 -18.31
N GLY A 122 4.90 6.27 -17.72
CA GLY A 122 5.66 5.27 -18.45
C GLY A 122 4.78 4.49 -19.45
N GLN A 123 3.58 4.11 -19.04
CA GLN A 123 2.62 3.43 -19.94
C GLN A 123 2.12 4.37 -21.05
N CYS A 124 1.78 5.62 -20.72
CA CYS A 124 1.37 6.61 -21.71
C CYS A 124 2.47 6.86 -22.74
N PHE A 125 3.72 7.02 -22.30
CA PHE A 125 4.84 7.22 -23.21
C PHE A 125 5.10 6.01 -24.11
N ALA A 126 5.05 4.80 -23.55
CA ALA A 126 5.23 3.57 -24.31
C ALA A 126 4.14 3.41 -25.40
N SER A 127 2.88 3.73 -25.10
CA SER A 127 1.79 3.66 -26.08
C SER A 127 1.96 4.68 -27.20
N GLN A 128 2.38 5.90 -26.89
CA GLN A 128 2.67 6.94 -27.88
C GLN A 128 3.82 6.53 -28.83
N LEU A 129 4.88 5.94 -28.27
CA LEU A 129 6.01 5.45 -29.04
C LEU A 129 5.60 4.31 -29.98
N GLN A 130 4.75 3.38 -29.51
CA GLN A 130 4.23 2.29 -30.35
C GLN A 130 3.40 2.82 -31.54
N LEU A 131 2.54 3.82 -31.31
CA LEU A 131 1.77 4.46 -32.38
C LEU A 131 2.67 5.11 -33.42
N LEU A 132 3.71 5.80 -32.98
CA LEU A 132 4.68 6.43 -33.88
C LEU A 132 5.44 5.40 -34.72
N VAL A 133 5.90 4.32 -34.11
CA VAL A 133 6.58 3.21 -34.82
C VAL A 133 5.65 2.58 -35.85
N ALA A 134 4.39 2.33 -35.49
CA ALA A 134 3.40 1.78 -36.42
C ALA A 134 3.13 2.70 -37.61
N ALA A 135 3.03 4.01 -37.37
CA ALA A 135 2.86 5.00 -38.44
C ALA A 135 4.06 5.04 -39.41
N ILE A 136 5.30 5.00 -38.87
CA ILE A 136 6.52 4.93 -39.69
C ILE A 136 6.56 3.64 -40.52
N GLN A 137 6.24 2.50 -39.92
CA GLN A 137 6.19 1.21 -40.65
C GLN A 137 5.19 1.25 -41.77
N GLN A 138 3.99 1.79 -41.51
CA GLN A 138 2.96 1.93 -42.53
C GLN A 138 3.42 2.83 -43.68
N TYR A 139 4.06 3.97 -43.39
CA TYR A 139 4.63 4.86 -44.39
C TYR A 139 5.69 4.16 -45.26
N LEU A 140 6.63 3.44 -44.63
CA LEU A 140 7.67 2.68 -45.33
C LEU A 140 7.08 1.60 -46.25
N ASN A 141 6.02 0.92 -45.82
CA ASN A 141 5.33 -0.08 -46.65
C ASN A 141 4.69 0.57 -47.88
N ILE A 142 4.06 1.76 -47.74
CA ILE A 142 3.49 2.51 -48.87
C ILE A 142 4.57 2.91 -49.86
N VAL A 143 5.69 3.46 -49.39
CA VAL A 143 6.83 3.85 -50.21
C VAL A 143 7.39 2.65 -50.96
N ARG A 144 7.60 1.53 -50.28
CA ARG A 144 8.09 0.29 -50.88
C ARG A 144 7.15 -0.24 -51.96
N PHE A 145 5.85 -0.20 -51.69
CA PHE A 145 4.82 -0.63 -52.67
C PHE A 145 4.81 0.25 -53.92
N ASN A 146 4.96 1.57 -53.76
CA ASN A 146 5.02 2.50 -54.88
C ASN A 146 6.30 2.33 -55.70
N LEU A 147 7.46 2.09 -55.08
CA LEU A 147 8.71 1.82 -55.79
C LEU A 147 8.62 0.51 -56.64
N LEU A 148 7.97 -0.53 -56.12
CA LEU A 148 7.81 -1.78 -56.82
C LEU A 148 6.84 -1.68 -58.05
N LYS A 149 6.02 -0.63 -58.14
CA LYS A 149 5.14 -0.37 -59.30
C LYS A 149 5.83 0.41 -60.44
N ILE A 150 6.96 1.04 -60.14
CA ILE A 150 7.70 1.88 -61.11
C ILE A 150 8.84 1.07 -61.76
N ALA A 151 9.25 -0.04 -61.10
CA ALA A 151 10.21 -0.99 -61.66
C ALA A 151 9.51 -2.08 -62.51
#